data_00373587caceced8dbe0b25a637a0836
#
_entry.id   00373587caceced8dbe0b25a637a0836
#
_cell.length_a   1.000
_cell.length_b   1.000
_cell.length_c   1.000
_cell.angle_alpha   90.00
_cell.angle_beta   90.00
_cell.angle_gamma   90.00
#
_symmetry.space_group_name_H-M   'P 1'
#
loop_
_entity.id
_entity.type
_entity.pdbx_description
1 polymer ?
#
loop_
_entity_poly.entity_id
_entity_poly.type
_entity_poly.pdbx_seq_one_letter_code
_entity_poly.pdbx_strand_id
1 'polypeptide(L)'
;MDGIWLARPEEAGAGEPVAIKDLFDTAGLVTTYGSALFADHVPAVSAEAVQLLEAGGFAVAGKTNLHEFAYGISSQNEHYGTVPNPVAPGRLAGGSSGGSAAAIAAGDVELALGSDSAGSIRIPAAWCGVVGFKPMHGLVSVEGCFPLAPSYDVAGPMASSVEGCERLMRALTPGFEPAELESLEELEVGVAWLDEAEPLVRERVEQAASLFPRRREIELPLAPPNRADFMREVADVHRALFPGNEELYGENVRGKIERCLRVTDSEAAAAERERAEYRERFLETAGGLDLVVTPTVPLVAPPADADELALRLPVTDYTFPFSLLGWPALALPCGPAEDGLPASVQLAGPVGEDARLLAAGRLLEPLLAR
;
A
#
# COMPACT_ATOMS: atom_id res chain seq x y z
N MET A 1 -2.24 -21.91 1.44
CA MET A 1 -1.91 -21.53 2.83
C MET A 1 -3.15 -20.91 3.44
N ASP A 2 -3.61 -21.47 4.56
CA ASP A 2 -4.75 -20.93 5.28
C ASP A 2 -4.46 -19.48 5.71
N GLY A 3 -5.43 -18.61 5.55
CA GLY A 3 -5.33 -17.20 5.94
C GLY A 3 -4.89 -16.21 4.85
N ILE A 4 -4.43 -16.67 3.68
CA ILE A 4 -4.11 -15.77 2.55
C ILE A 4 -5.35 -15.51 1.69
N TRP A 5 -6.11 -16.55 1.39
CA TRP A 5 -7.26 -16.49 0.50
C TRP A 5 -8.58 -16.58 1.25
N LEU A 6 -9.54 -15.74 0.90
CA LEU A 6 -10.91 -15.76 1.43
C LEU A 6 -11.90 -16.47 0.48
N ALA A 7 -11.73 -16.25 -0.82
CA ALA A 7 -12.54 -16.90 -1.84
C ALA A 7 -11.72 -17.16 -3.10
N ARG A 8 -12.06 -18.21 -3.84
CA ARG A 8 -11.49 -18.50 -5.17
C ARG A 8 -12.62 -18.87 -6.12
N PRO A 9 -12.52 -18.57 -7.42
CA PRO A 9 -13.47 -19.03 -8.42
C PRO A 9 -13.41 -20.57 -8.51
N GLU A 10 -14.53 -21.19 -8.83
CA GLU A 10 -14.59 -22.66 -9.02
C GLU A 10 -13.74 -23.13 -10.20
N GLU A 11 -13.68 -22.31 -11.25
CA GLU A 11 -12.87 -22.56 -12.44
C GLU A 11 -11.90 -21.37 -12.65
N ALA A 12 -10.67 -21.70 -12.98
CA ALA A 12 -9.69 -20.67 -13.34
C ALA A 12 -10.11 -19.98 -14.65
N GLY A 13 -10.16 -18.66 -14.66
CA GLY A 13 -10.42 -17.87 -15.86
C GLY A 13 -9.30 -18.03 -16.90
N ALA A 14 -9.61 -17.76 -18.15
CA ALA A 14 -8.62 -17.69 -19.21
C ALA A 14 -7.86 -16.35 -19.12
N GLY A 15 -6.59 -16.39 -18.78
CA GLY A 15 -5.74 -15.20 -18.63
C GLY A 15 -4.64 -15.42 -17.61
N GLU A 16 -3.81 -14.40 -17.44
CA GLU A 16 -2.75 -14.43 -16.42
C GLU A 16 -3.35 -14.23 -15.04
N PRO A 17 -3.03 -15.10 -14.06
CA PRO A 17 -3.64 -15.02 -12.74
C PRO A 17 -3.27 -13.73 -12.01
N VAL A 18 -4.28 -13.02 -11.49
CA VAL A 18 -4.10 -11.87 -10.60
C VAL A 18 -4.92 -12.06 -9.32
N ALA A 19 -4.27 -11.89 -8.16
CA ALA A 19 -4.94 -11.90 -6.88
C ALA A 19 -5.63 -10.55 -6.63
N ILE A 20 -6.86 -10.58 -6.11
CA ILE A 20 -7.64 -9.37 -5.86
C ILE A 20 -7.84 -9.19 -4.36
N LYS A 21 -7.36 -8.09 -3.79
CA LYS A 21 -7.66 -7.74 -2.40
C LYS A 21 -9.17 -7.75 -2.17
N ASP A 22 -9.62 -8.38 -1.10
CA ASP A 22 -11.04 -8.55 -0.81
C ASP A 22 -11.77 -7.24 -0.41
N LEU A 23 -11.19 -6.12 -0.76
CA LEU A 23 -11.78 -4.78 -0.67
C LEU A 23 -12.48 -4.37 -1.98
N PHE A 24 -12.15 -5.03 -3.10
CA PHE A 24 -12.72 -4.74 -4.42
C PHE A 24 -13.87 -5.69 -4.73
N ASP A 25 -15.01 -5.15 -5.06
CA ASP A 25 -16.14 -5.93 -5.57
C ASP A 25 -15.70 -6.80 -6.74
N THR A 26 -16.08 -8.08 -6.69
CA THR A 26 -15.78 -9.03 -7.74
C THR A 26 -17.03 -9.83 -8.01
N ALA A 27 -17.63 -9.65 -9.20
CA ALA A 27 -18.91 -10.25 -9.53
C ALA A 27 -18.91 -11.78 -9.37
N GLY A 28 -19.90 -12.28 -8.65
CA GLY A 28 -20.07 -13.71 -8.43
C GLY A 28 -19.16 -14.33 -7.37
N LEU A 29 -18.21 -13.59 -6.78
CA LEU A 29 -17.40 -14.04 -5.66
C LEU A 29 -17.78 -13.31 -4.38
N VAL A 30 -17.81 -14.03 -3.26
CA VAL A 30 -18.01 -13.42 -1.95
C VAL A 30 -16.93 -12.35 -1.76
N THR A 31 -17.33 -11.15 -1.36
CA THR A 31 -16.48 -10.00 -1.08
C THR A 31 -16.85 -9.43 0.28
N THR A 32 -16.01 -9.69 1.27
CA THR A 32 -16.33 -9.43 2.67
C THR A 32 -15.83 -8.08 3.19
N TYR A 33 -14.95 -7.41 2.45
CA TYR A 33 -14.15 -6.26 2.91
C TYR A 33 -13.38 -6.54 4.21
N GLY A 34 -13.15 -7.85 4.49
CA GLY A 34 -12.52 -8.33 5.71
C GLY A 34 -13.39 -8.29 6.96
N SER A 35 -14.68 -8.04 6.86
CA SER A 35 -15.62 -7.88 7.99
C SER A 35 -16.74 -8.92 7.99
N ALA A 36 -17.16 -9.32 9.19
CA ALA A 36 -18.34 -10.17 9.37
C ALA A 36 -19.63 -9.48 8.89
N LEU A 37 -19.67 -8.15 8.85
CA LEU A 37 -20.83 -7.38 8.37
C LEU A 37 -21.21 -7.72 6.92
N PHE A 38 -20.25 -8.15 6.11
CA PHE A 38 -20.40 -8.48 4.69
C PHE A 38 -20.07 -9.94 4.36
N ALA A 39 -20.16 -10.84 5.35
CA ALA A 39 -19.76 -12.24 5.19
C ALA A 39 -20.41 -12.99 4.02
N ASP A 40 -21.65 -12.63 3.66
CA ASP A 40 -22.43 -13.24 2.58
C ASP A 40 -22.63 -12.30 1.38
N HIS A 41 -21.91 -11.19 1.33
CA HIS A 41 -22.06 -10.22 0.24
C HIS A 41 -21.42 -10.74 -1.04
N VAL A 42 -22.23 -10.87 -2.10
CA VAL A 42 -21.79 -11.25 -3.45
C VAL A 42 -22.13 -10.11 -4.41
N PRO A 43 -21.13 -9.34 -4.87
CA PRO A 43 -21.37 -8.25 -5.83
C PRO A 43 -21.95 -8.76 -7.13
N ALA A 44 -22.90 -8.01 -7.72
CA ALA A 44 -23.44 -8.28 -9.06
C ALA A 44 -22.53 -7.73 -10.17
N VAL A 45 -21.70 -6.74 -9.85
CA VAL A 45 -20.79 -6.06 -10.79
C VAL A 45 -19.42 -5.97 -10.12
N SER A 46 -18.37 -6.27 -10.89
CA SER A 46 -16.99 -6.09 -10.42
C SER A 46 -16.60 -4.61 -10.33
N ALA A 47 -15.71 -4.27 -9.42
CA ALA A 47 -15.04 -2.98 -9.37
C ALA A 47 -14.39 -2.65 -10.72
N GLU A 48 -14.37 -1.37 -11.10
CA GLU A 48 -13.83 -0.94 -12.40
C GLU A 48 -12.39 -1.40 -12.61
N ALA A 49 -11.54 -1.34 -11.57
CA ALA A 49 -10.18 -1.86 -11.64
C ALA A 49 -10.13 -3.37 -11.96
N VAL A 50 -11.05 -4.16 -11.42
CA VAL A 50 -11.13 -5.60 -11.73
C VAL A 50 -11.58 -5.81 -13.17
N GLN A 51 -12.59 -5.07 -13.64
CA GLN A 51 -13.06 -5.15 -15.04
C GLN A 51 -11.96 -4.78 -16.04
N LEU A 52 -11.16 -3.75 -15.71
CA LEU A 52 -10.03 -3.32 -16.55
C LEU A 52 -8.92 -4.39 -16.60
N LEU A 53 -8.63 -5.06 -15.50
CA LEU A 53 -7.69 -6.18 -15.46
C LEU A 53 -8.19 -7.33 -16.36
N GLU A 54 -9.45 -7.72 -16.22
CA GLU A 54 -10.04 -8.79 -17.05
C GLU A 54 -10.03 -8.42 -18.54
N ALA A 55 -10.36 -7.17 -18.88
CA ALA A 55 -10.28 -6.67 -20.25
C ALA A 55 -8.83 -6.61 -20.77
N GLY A 56 -7.85 -6.42 -19.87
CA GLY A 56 -6.42 -6.44 -20.16
C GLY A 56 -5.82 -7.85 -20.30
N GLY A 57 -6.63 -8.92 -20.21
CA GLY A 57 -6.17 -10.30 -20.37
C GLY A 57 -5.73 -11.00 -19.10
N PHE A 58 -6.02 -10.43 -17.92
CA PHE A 58 -5.80 -11.06 -16.63
C PHE A 58 -7.05 -11.84 -16.18
N ALA A 59 -6.84 -12.82 -15.31
CA ALA A 59 -7.90 -13.63 -14.72
C ALA A 59 -7.87 -13.54 -13.20
N VAL A 60 -9.02 -13.36 -12.57
CA VAL A 60 -9.14 -13.35 -11.11
C VAL A 60 -8.76 -14.71 -10.53
N ALA A 61 -7.63 -14.78 -9.80
CA ALA A 61 -7.16 -15.99 -9.11
C ALA A 61 -7.90 -16.22 -7.79
N GLY A 62 -8.46 -15.19 -7.21
CA GLY A 62 -9.24 -15.22 -5.97
C GLY A 62 -9.17 -13.90 -5.20
N LYS A 63 -9.88 -13.90 -4.06
CA LYS A 63 -9.98 -12.78 -3.13
C LYS A 63 -9.00 -12.99 -1.97
N THR A 64 -8.12 -12.05 -1.74
CA THR A 64 -7.11 -12.14 -0.70
C THR A 64 -7.53 -11.47 0.60
N ASN A 65 -7.18 -12.09 1.73
CA ASN A 65 -7.44 -11.57 3.07
C ASN A 65 -6.72 -10.23 3.29
N LEU A 66 -7.26 -9.42 4.19
CA LEU A 66 -6.84 -8.06 4.43
C LEU A 66 -7.10 -7.65 5.89
N HIS A 67 -6.56 -6.52 6.33
CA HIS A 67 -7.05 -5.89 7.55
C HIS A 67 -8.47 -5.39 7.32
N GLU A 68 -9.38 -5.65 8.25
CA GLU A 68 -10.80 -5.32 8.15
C GLU A 68 -11.02 -3.87 7.68
N PHE A 69 -11.86 -3.67 6.65
CA PHE A 69 -12.14 -2.38 6.00
C PHE A 69 -10.90 -1.58 5.59
N ALA A 70 -9.78 -2.25 5.31
CA ALA A 70 -8.49 -1.63 5.05
C ALA A 70 -7.96 -0.74 6.19
N TYR A 71 -8.56 -0.76 7.40
CA TYR A 71 -8.26 0.16 8.48
C TYR A 71 -7.24 -0.39 9.49
N GLY A 72 -6.07 -0.77 8.99
CA GLY A 72 -4.91 -1.19 9.80
C GLY A 72 -3.71 -1.59 8.95
N ILE A 73 -2.55 -1.78 9.59
CA ILE A 73 -1.26 -2.00 8.93
C ILE A 73 -0.70 -3.41 9.09
N SER A 74 -1.40 -4.32 9.80
CA SER A 74 -0.87 -5.64 10.17
C SER A 74 -1.50 -6.81 9.44
N SER A 75 -2.74 -6.67 8.93
CA SER A 75 -3.60 -7.75 8.45
C SER A 75 -3.87 -8.84 9.50
N GLN A 76 -3.88 -8.44 10.79
CA GLN A 76 -4.48 -9.22 11.87
C GLN A 76 -5.99 -9.04 11.76
N ASN A 77 -6.67 -9.98 11.12
CA ASN A 77 -8.11 -9.93 10.92
C ASN A 77 -8.80 -10.84 11.94
N GLU A 78 -9.67 -10.29 12.78
CA GLU A 78 -10.32 -11.00 13.87
C GLU A 78 -11.40 -11.98 13.37
N HIS A 79 -11.95 -11.77 12.17
CA HIS A 79 -12.99 -12.60 11.58
C HIS A 79 -12.42 -13.74 10.71
N TYR A 80 -11.36 -13.44 9.96
CA TYR A 80 -10.81 -14.34 8.94
C TYR A 80 -9.38 -14.81 9.24
N GLY A 81 -8.87 -14.48 10.44
CA GLY A 81 -7.53 -14.84 10.88
C GLY A 81 -6.42 -13.90 10.36
N THR A 82 -5.30 -13.94 11.05
CA THR A 82 -4.10 -13.16 10.68
C THR A 82 -3.49 -13.71 9.40
N VAL A 83 -3.20 -12.82 8.45
CA VAL A 83 -2.49 -13.21 7.22
C VAL A 83 -1.07 -13.67 7.59
N PRO A 84 -0.66 -14.89 7.19
CA PRO A 84 0.69 -15.37 7.44
C PRO A 84 1.70 -14.65 6.53
N ASN A 85 2.90 -14.44 7.03
CA ASN A 85 4.02 -13.97 6.22
C ASN A 85 4.83 -15.18 5.69
N PRO A 86 4.81 -15.47 4.38
CA PRO A 86 5.45 -16.67 3.84
C PRO A 86 6.97 -16.65 3.92
N VAL A 87 7.60 -15.45 3.86
CA VAL A 87 9.06 -15.31 3.93
C VAL A 87 9.57 -15.16 5.37
N ALA A 88 8.67 -14.91 6.31
CA ALA A 88 8.99 -14.68 7.71
C ALA A 88 7.95 -15.34 8.64
N PRO A 89 7.94 -16.69 8.77
CA PRO A 89 7.00 -17.39 9.64
C PRO A 89 7.00 -16.85 11.07
N GLY A 90 5.81 -16.57 11.62
CA GLY A 90 5.67 -15.97 12.96
C GLY A 90 5.84 -14.45 13.00
N ARG A 91 5.94 -13.79 11.85
CA ARG A 91 5.97 -12.34 11.70
C ARG A 91 4.72 -11.84 10.97
N LEU A 92 4.42 -10.54 11.09
CA LEU A 92 3.33 -9.89 10.38
C LEU A 92 3.59 -9.84 8.86
N ALA A 93 2.58 -10.08 8.06
CA ALA A 93 2.63 -9.88 6.61
C ALA A 93 2.55 -8.39 6.21
N GLY A 94 2.15 -7.55 7.15
CA GLY A 94 1.80 -6.17 6.85
C GLY A 94 0.39 -6.02 6.31
N GLY A 95 -0.05 -4.79 6.14
CA GLY A 95 -1.43 -4.49 5.73
C GLY A 95 -1.64 -3.03 5.30
N SER A 96 -2.84 -2.81 4.80
CA SER A 96 -4.02 -3.68 4.83
C SER A 96 -4.06 -4.73 3.69
N SER A 97 -3.24 -4.64 2.65
CA SER A 97 -3.19 -5.60 1.53
C SER A 97 -2.27 -6.80 1.80
N GLY A 98 -2.27 -7.32 3.04
CA GLY A 98 -1.36 -8.39 3.45
C GLY A 98 -1.54 -9.68 2.67
N GLY A 99 -2.78 -10.11 2.42
CA GLY A 99 -3.06 -11.31 1.63
C GLY A 99 -2.56 -11.20 0.19
N SER A 100 -2.62 -10.02 -0.43
CA SER A 100 -2.08 -9.77 -1.78
C SER A 100 -0.56 -9.92 -1.80
N ALA A 101 0.15 -9.32 -0.84
CA ALA A 101 1.60 -9.48 -0.71
C ALA A 101 1.98 -10.93 -0.40
N ALA A 102 1.26 -11.57 0.53
CA ALA A 102 1.53 -12.95 0.93
C ALA A 102 1.28 -13.94 -0.21
N ALA A 103 0.27 -13.74 -1.05
CA ALA A 103 0.01 -14.58 -2.22
C ALA A 103 1.17 -14.56 -3.22
N ILE A 104 1.77 -13.38 -3.44
CA ILE A 104 2.95 -13.23 -4.30
C ILE A 104 4.17 -13.87 -3.63
N ALA A 105 4.43 -13.56 -2.37
CA ALA A 105 5.58 -14.08 -1.62
C ALA A 105 5.54 -15.61 -1.46
N ALA A 106 4.35 -16.22 -1.43
CA ALA A 106 4.15 -17.66 -1.43
C ALA A 106 4.37 -18.31 -2.79
N GLY A 107 4.43 -17.54 -3.87
CA GLY A 107 4.48 -18.03 -5.24
C GLY A 107 3.14 -18.56 -5.76
N ASP A 108 2.03 -18.24 -5.11
CA ASP A 108 0.68 -18.62 -5.58
C ASP A 108 0.29 -17.86 -6.85
N VAL A 109 0.71 -16.62 -6.98
CA VAL A 109 0.56 -15.73 -8.14
C VAL A 109 1.78 -14.82 -8.26
N GLU A 110 2.00 -14.24 -9.43
CA GLU A 110 3.04 -13.22 -9.64
C GLU A 110 2.51 -11.79 -9.46
N LEU A 111 1.18 -11.60 -9.56
CA LEU A 111 0.51 -10.32 -9.67
C LEU A 111 -0.67 -10.22 -8.71
N ALA A 112 -0.85 -9.04 -8.12
CA ALA A 112 -2.00 -8.76 -7.29
C ALA A 112 -2.45 -7.28 -7.39
N LEU A 113 -3.74 -7.06 -7.13
CA LEU A 113 -4.33 -5.74 -6.91
C LEU A 113 -4.47 -5.49 -5.40
N GLY A 114 -3.97 -4.34 -4.96
CA GLY A 114 -4.08 -3.85 -3.59
C GLY A 114 -4.69 -2.44 -3.52
N SER A 115 -4.84 -1.92 -2.32
CA SER A 115 -5.22 -0.52 -2.08
C SER A 115 -4.29 0.12 -1.04
N ASP A 116 -4.08 1.43 -1.14
CA ASP A 116 -3.17 2.19 -0.27
C ASP A 116 -3.77 3.56 0.07
N SER A 117 -4.15 3.77 1.32
CA SER A 117 -4.58 5.07 1.83
C SER A 117 -3.49 5.73 2.69
N ALA A 118 -2.65 4.91 3.36
CA ALA A 118 -1.58 5.39 4.24
C ALA A 118 -0.32 4.50 4.20
N GLY A 119 -0.21 3.58 3.23
CA GLY A 119 0.89 2.64 3.11
C GLY A 119 0.46 1.20 2.83
N SER A 120 -0.84 0.96 2.60
CA SER A 120 -1.41 -0.39 2.60
C SER A 120 -1.07 -1.27 1.38
N ILE A 121 -0.36 -0.78 0.38
CA ILE A 121 0.35 -1.55 -0.64
C ILE A 121 1.81 -1.70 -0.23
N ARG A 122 2.44 -0.61 0.17
CA ARG A 122 3.87 -0.49 0.40
C ARG A 122 4.36 -1.22 1.66
N ILE A 123 3.62 -1.12 2.77
CA ILE A 123 3.95 -1.79 4.03
C ILE A 123 3.98 -3.31 3.85
N PRO A 124 2.91 -3.97 3.35
CA PRO A 124 2.96 -5.41 3.13
C PRO A 124 3.96 -5.82 2.05
N ALA A 125 4.20 -5.00 1.02
CA ALA A 125 5.26 -5.24 0.06
C ALA A 125 6.64 -5.29 0.73
N ALA A 126 6.93 -4.34 1.62
CA ALA A 126 8.18 -4.29 2.37
C ALA A 126 8.37 -5.52 3.27
N TRP A 127 7.36 -5.91 4.04
CA TRP A 127 7.48 -7.01 5.00
C TRP A 127 7.40 -8.41 4.38
N CYS A 128 6.78 -8.53 3.20
CA CYS A 128 6.76 -9.79 2.44
C CYS A 128 7.85 -9.90 1.37
N GLY A 129 8.69 -8.86 1.21
CA GLY A 129 9.79 -8.88 0.23
C GLY A 129 9.32 -8.92 -1.23
N VAL A 130 8.24 -8.23 -1.56
CA VAL A 130 7.69 -8.10 -2.92
C VAL A 130 7.66 -6.63 -3.37
N VAL A 131 7.37 -6.38 -4.64
CA VAL A 131 7.23 -5.04 -5.19
C VAL A 131 5.81 -4.53 -4.95
N GLY A 132 5.68 -3.28 -4.49
CA GLY A 132 4.38 -2.63 -4.32
C GLY A 132 4.38 -1.22 -4.89
N PHE A 133 3.50 -0.93 -5.82
CA PHE A 133 3.39 0.39 -6.42
C PHE A 133 2.06 1.06 -6.05
N LYS A 134 2.14 2.19 -5.37
CA LYS A 134 1.03 3.10 -5.13
C LYS A 134 1.06 4.18 -6.21
N PRO A 135 0.16 4.15 -7.21
CA PRO A 135 0.04 5.22 -8.20
C PRO A 135 -0.27 6.58 -7.56
N MET A 136 -0.16 7.66 -8.31
CA MET A 136 -0.68 8.95 -7.86
C MET A 136 -2.18 8.84 -7.56
N HIS A 137 -2.66 9.65 -6.62
CA HIS A 137 -4.09 9.67 -6.28
C HIS A 137 -4.95 10.01 -7.51
N GLY A 138 -6.00 9.20 -7.72
CA GLY A 138 -6.97 9.40 -8.81
C GLY A 138 -6.53 8.86 -10.18
N LEU A 139 -5.34 8.24 -10.32
CA LEU A 139 -4.89 7.67 -11.60
C LEU A 139 -5.61 6.34 -11.90
N VAL A 140 -5.69 5.46 -10.92
CA VAL A 140 -6.43 4.19 -11.01
C VAL A 140 -7.78 4.35 -10.35
N SER A 141 -8.84 3.88 -11.00
CA SER A 141 -10.20 3.97 -10.48
C SER A 141 -10.37 3.17 -9.18
N VAL A 142 -11.07 3.75 -8.22
CA VAL A 142 -11.51 3.09 -6.99
C VAL A 142 -13.02 2.81 -6.98
N GLU A 143 -13.69 2.93 -8.12
CA GLU A 143 -15.11 2.61 -8.25
C GLU A 143 -15.35 1.12 -7.97
N GLY A 144 -16.26 0.81 -7.04
CA GLY A 144 -16.51 -0.56 -6.57
C GLY A 144 -15.47 -1.10 -5.60
N CYS A 145 -14.54 -0.25 -5.10
CA CYS A 145 -13.69 -0.55 -3.97
C CYS A 145 -14.34 0.02 -2.69
N PHE A 146 -14.44 -0.78 -1.62
CA PHE A 146 -14.98 -0.25 -0.35
C PHE A 146 -14.07 0.87 0.15
N PRO A 147 -14.60 2.09 0.38
CA PRO A 147 -13.77 3.24 0.73
C PRO A 147 -13.27 3.16 2.19
N LEU A 148 -12.07 3.68 2.44
CA LEU A 148 -11.58 3.98 3.79
C LEU A 148 -11.57 5.49 4.04
N ALA A 149 -10.87 6.24 3.20
CA ALA A 149 -10.79 7.69 3.23
C ALA A 149 -10.61 8.18 1.77
N PRO A 150 -11.69 8.55 1.08
CA PRO A 150 -11.72 8.78 -0.38
C PRO A 150 -10.68 9.74 -0.93
N SER A 151 -10.29 10.79 -0.19
CA SER A 151 -9.23 11.69 -0.64
C SER A 151 -7.80 11.16 -0.46
N TYR A 152 -7.66 9.93 0.04
CA TYR A 152 -6.38 9.24 0.22
C TYR A 152 -6.34 7.88 -0.47
N ASP A 153 -7.50 7.29 -0.77
CA ASP A 153 -7.61 5.93 -1.29
C ASP A 153 -7.05 5.83 -2.70
N VAL A 154 -6.17 4.85 -2.88
CA VAL A 154 -5.54 4.53 -4.16
C VAL A 154 -5.60 3.03 -4.39
N ALA A 155 -6.05 2.61 -5.57
CA ALA A 155 -5.87 1.25 -6.05
C ALA A 155 -4.53 1.13 -6.78
N GLY A 156 -3.82 0.01 -6.63
CA GLY A 156 -2.54 -0.13 -7.29
C GLY A 156 -2.00 -1.57 -7.30
N PRO A 157 -1.01 -1.84 -8.16
CA PRO A 157 -0.42 -3.14 -8.35
C PRO A 157 0.57 -3.53 -7.26
N MET A 158 0.63 -4.83 -7.00
CA MET A 158 1.70 -5.53 -6.32
C MET A 158 2.19 -6.67 -7.21
N ALA A 159 3.48 -6.96 -7.21
CA ALA A 159 4.04 -7.99 -8.08
C ALA A 159 5.34 -8.56 -7.55
N SER A 160 5.82 -9.64 -8.18
CA SER A 160 7.16 -10.20 -7.94
C SER A 160 8.28 -9.33 -8.53
N SER A 161 7.95 -8.38 -9.42
CA SER A 161 8.90 -7.47 -10.10
C SER A 161 8.27 -6.12 -10.45
N VAL A 162 9.11 -5.13 -10.73
CA VAL A 162 8.66 -3.80 -11.22
C VAL A 162 7.95 -3.93 -12.57
N GLU A 163 8.45 -4.80 -13.45
CA GLU A 163 7.80 -5.09 -14.74
C GLU A 163 6.37 -5.61 -14.56
N GLY A 164 6.14 -6.49 -13.57
CA GLY A 164 4.80 -6.96 -13.21
C GLY A 164 3.87 -5.81 -12.81
N CYS A 165 4.34 -4.88 -11.98
CA CYS A 165 3.58 -3.67 -11.63
C CYS A 165 3.27 -2.80 -12.86
N GLU A 166 4.23 -2.60 -13.76
CA GLU A 166 4.04 -1.83 -14.99
C GLU A 166 3.02 -2.48 -15.92
N ARG A 167 3.02 -3.82 -16.05
CA ARG A 167 2.03 -4.56 -16.85
C ARG A 167 0.62 -4.39 -16.29
N LEU A 168 0.45 -4.45 -14.96
CA LEU A 168 -0.84 -4.17 -14.33
C LEU A 168 -1.26 -2.71 -14.53
N MET A 169 -0.34 -1.74 -14.46
CA MET A 169 -0.66 -0.34 -14.69
C MET A 169 -1.17 -0.06 -16.10
N ARG A 170 -0.62 -0.73 -17.11
CA ARG A 170 -1.13 -0.63 -18.50
C ARG A 170 -2.58 -1.10 -18.64
N ALA A 171 -2.98 -2.12 -17.88
CA ALA A 171 -4.36 -2.59 -17.86
C ALA A 171 -5.27 -1.69 -17.01
N LEU A 172 -4.82 -1.30 -15.81
CA LEU A 172 -5.58 -0.50 -14.84
C LEU A 172 -5.83 0.95 -15.33
N THR A 173 -4.98 1.44 -16.22
CA THR A 173 -5.03 2.84 -16.69
C THR A 173 -4.95 2.87 -18.22
N PRO A 174 -6.08 2.83 -18.93
CA PRO A 174 -6.09 2.92 -20.39
C PRO A 174 -5.32 4.16 -20.89
N GLY A 175 -4.33 3.93 -21.74
CA GLY A 175 -3.45 4.99 -22.25
C GLY A 175 -2.21 5.24 -21.37
N PHE A 176 -1.97 4.44 -20.36
CA PHE A 176 -0.70 4.48 -19.61
C PHE A 176 0.45 4.02 -20.51
N GLU A 177 1.37 4.92 -20.77
CA GLU A 177 2.59 4.65 -21.54
C GLU A 177 3.80 4.60 -20.60
N PRO A 178 4.58 3.51 -20.61
CA PRO A 178 5.82 3.45 -19.85
C PRO A 178 6.80 4.53 -20.27
N ALA A 179 7.51 5.11 -19.33
CA ALA A 179 8.59 6.02 -19.63
C ALA A 179 9.87 5.24 -20.00
N GLU A 180 10.65 5.82 -20.91
CA GLU A 180 12.00 5.39 -21.18
C GLU A 180 12.97 6.18 -20.29
N LEU A 181 13.87 5.47 -19.61
CA LEU A 181 14.96 6.01 -18.83
C LEU A 181 16.20 5.16 -19.14
N GLU A 182 17.25 5.78 -19.65
CA GLU A 182 18.46 5.06 -20.07
C GLU A 182 19.40 4.77 -18.90
N SER A 183 19.40 5.65 -17.89
CA SER A 183 20.31 5.56 -16.75
C SER A 183 19.76 6.26 -15.51
N LEU A 184 20.11 5.73 -14.33
CA LEU A 184 19.85 6.41 -13.04
C LEU A 184 20.61 7.76 -12.91
N GLU A 185 21.60 8.04 -13.78
CA GLU A 185 22.32 9.32 -13.84
C GLU A 185 21.45 10.50 -14.30
N GLU A 186 20.30 10.21 -14.93
CA GLU A 186 19.37 11.24 -15.39
C GLU A 186 18.53 11.86 -14.27
N LEU A 187 18.57 11.27 -13.07
CA LEU A 187 17.69 11.59 -11.96
C LEU A 187 18.38 12.41 -10.87
N GLU A 188 17.80 13.55 -10.51
CA GLU A 188 18.13 14.31 -9.30
C GLU A 188 17.36 13.72 -8.11
N VAL A 189 18.09 13.19 -7.14
CA VAL A 189 17.52 12.36 -6.08
C VAL A 189 17.76 12.97 -4.69
N GLY A 190 16.68 13.10 -3.90
CA GLY A 190 16.75 13.42 -2.48
C GLY A 190 16.73 12.14 -1.64
N VAL A 191 17.59 12.04 -0.63
CA VAL A 191 17.60 10.91 0.33
C VAL A 191 17.18 11.44 1.69
N ALA A 192 16.19 10.80 2.33
CA ALA A 192 15.64 11.27 3.59
C ALA A 192 15.24 10.14 4.54
N TRP A 193 15.04 10.48 5.83
CA TRP A 193 14.48 9.65 6.90
C TRP A 193 15.26 8.35 7.18
N LEU A 194 16.57 8.38 7.04
CA LEU A 194 17.42 7.22 7.31
C LEU A 194 17.67 6.99 8.80
N ASP A 195 17.76 8.08 9.58
CA ASP A 195 18.26 8.03 10.94
C ASP A 195 17.37 7.29 11.94
N GLU A 196 16.07 7.30 11.70
CA GLU A 196 15.06 6.63 12.55
C GLU A 196 14.82 5.15 12.18
N ALA A 197 15.46 4.65 11.12
CA ALA A 197 15.33 3.25 10.71
C ALA A 197 16.26 2.33 11.51
N GLU A 198 15.87 1.05 11.65
CA GLU A 198 16.75 0.02 12.20
C GLU A 198 18.09 -0.02 11.46
N PRO A 199 19.21 -0.34 12.15
CA PRO A 199 20.54 -0.18 11.58
C PRO A 199 20.78 -0.89 10.25
N LEU A 200 20.30 -2.14 10.09
CA LEU A 200 20.47 -2.86 8.83
C LEU A 200 19.48 -2.42 7.76
N VAL A 201 18.26 -2.04 8.13
CA VAL A 201 17.31 -1.40 7.19
C VAL A 201 17.92 -0.13 6.62
N ARG A 202 18.46 0.73 7.50
CA ARG A 202 19.18 1.95 7.09
C ARG A 202 20.32 1.63 6.12
N GLU A 203 21.21 0.70 6.49
CA GLU A 203 22.35 0.31 5.67
C GLU A 203 21.89 -0.15 4.27
N ARG A 204 20.85 -0.97 4.17
CA ARG A 204 20.33 -1.43 2.88
C ARG A 204 19.76 -0.30 2.02
N VAL A 205 19.04 0.62 2.64
CA VAL A 205 18.50 1.79 1.94
C VAL A 205 19.60 2.76 1.50
N GLU A 206 20.64 2.97 2.33
CA GLU A 206 21.84 3.74 1.96
C GLU A 206 22.57 3.10 0.76
N GLN A 207 22.72 1.77 0.76
CA GLN A 207 23.29 1.03 -0.36
C GLN A 207 22.46 1.23 -1.64
N ALA A 208 21.12 1.09 -1.56
CA ALA A 208 20.23 1.35 -2.69
C ALA A 208 20.33 2.81 -3.18
N ALA A 209 20.30 3.77 -2.27
CA ALA A 209 20.45 5.18 -2.59
C ALA A 209 21.81 5.48 -3.27
N SER A 210 22.87 4.73 -2.90
CA SER A 210 24.20 4.92 -3.48
C SER A 210 24.29 4.61 -4.97
N LEU A 211 23.31 3.89 -5.51
CA LEU A 211 23.21 3.57 -6.94
C LEU A 211 22.72 4.75 -7.79
N PHE A 212 22.25 5.83 -7.16
CA PHE A 212 21.91 7.08 -7.85
C PHE A 212 23.11 8.04 -7.79
N PRO A 213 23.79 8.34 -8.92
CA PRO A 213 24.98 9.21 -8.94
C PRO A 213 24.71 10.66 -8.52
N ARG A 214 23.51 11.18 -8.85
CA ARG A 214 23.11 12.57 -8.57
C ARG A 214 22.17 12.64 -7.37
N ARG A 215 22.61 12.11 -6.22
CA ARG A 215 21.86 12.15 -4.97
C ARG A 215 22.39 13.17 -3.99
N ARG A 216 21.51 13.65 -3.13
CA ARG A 216 21.86 14.48 -1.97
C ARG A 216 20.97 14.16 -0.78
N GLU A 217 21.49 14.25 0.41
CA GLU A 217 20.67 14.18 1.64
C GLU A 217 19.81 15.45 1.74
N ILE A 218 18.58 15.27 2.19
CA ILE A 218 17.61 16.34 2.40
C ILE A 218 16.82 16.13 3.69
N GLU A 219 16.41 17.22 4.33
CA GLU A 219 15.56 17.20 5.50
C GLU A 219 14.09 17.37 5.11
N LEU A 220 13.43 16.27 4.73
CA LEU A 220 12.00 16.30 4.45
C LEU A 220 11.19 16.34 5.76
N PRO A 221 10.17 17.20 5.83
CA PRO A 221 9.30 17.23 7.00
C PRO A 221 8.50 15.91 7.13
N LEU A 222 8.37 15.40 8.34
CA LEU A 222 7.44 14.32 8.64
C LEU A 222 6.00 14.82 8.54
N ALA A 223 5.07 13.90 8.25
CA ALA A 223 3.65 14.22 8.21
C ALA A 223 3.15 14.76 9.55
N PRO A 224 2.19 15.71 9.57
CA PRO A 224 1.61 16.20 10.81
C PRO A 224 0.94 15.03 11.57
N PRO A 225 1.04 15.01 12.92
CA PRO A 225 0.44 13.95 13.72
C PRO A 225 -1.09 14.03 13.76
N ASN A 226 -1.65 15.21 13.48
CA ASN A 226 -3.08 15.42 13.43
C ASN A 226 -3.63 14.84 12.12
N ARG A 227 -4.46 13.82 12.24
CA ARG A 227 -5.09 13.09 11.12
C ARG A 227 -6.62 13.15 11.22
N ALA A 228 -7.17 14.22 11.81
CA ALA A 228 -8.60 14.35 12.01
C ALA A 228 -9.37 14.50 10.69
N ASP A 229 -8.77 15.05 9.64
CA ASP A 229 -9.34 15.09 8.28
C ASP A 229 -9.52 13.65 7.72
N PHE A 230 -8.49 12.82 7.79
CA PHE A 230 -8.57 11.40 7.43
C PHE A 230 -9.62 10.66 8.28
N MET A 231 -9.61 10.86 9.61
CA MET A 231 -10.55 10.21 10.52
C MET A 231 -11.99 10.66 10.26
N ARG A 232 -12.22 11.89 9.80
CA ARG A 232 -13.54 12.38 9.43
C ARG A 232 -14.08 11.63 8.21
N GLU A 233 -13.27 11.41 7.18
CA GLU A 233 -13.69 10.65 6.00
C GLU A 233 -14.04 9.20 6.38
N VAL A 234 -13.21 8.57 7.22
CA VAL A 234 -13.54 7.24 7.77
C VAL A 234 -14.87 7.25 8.53
N ALA A 235 -15.10 8.27 9.36
CA ALA A 235 -16.38 8.41 10.09
C ALA A 235 -17.56 8.54 9.13
N ASP A 236 -17.43 9.29 8.06
CA ASP A 236 -18.51 9.50 7.09
C ASP A 236 -18.86 8.20 6.33
N VAL A 237 -17.86 7.37 5.99
CA VAL A 237 -18.07 6.03 5.41
C VAL A 237 -18.86 5.13 6.37
N HIS A 238 -18.51 5.11 7.66
CA HIS A 238 -19.08 4.18 8.63
C HIS A 238 -20.29 4.73 9.39
N ARG A 239 -20.64 6.00 9.23
CA ARG A 239 -21.70 6.68 9.99
C ARG A 239 -23.07 6.00 9.90
N ALA A 240 -23.41 5.46 8.74
CA ALA A 240 -24.67 4.74 8.54
C ALA A 240 -24.54 3.22 8.79
N LEU A 241 -23.34 2.67 8.70
CA LEU A 241 -23.09 1.24 8.84
C LEU A 241 -22.88 0.80 10.29
N PHE A 242 -22.24 1.65 11.10
CA PHE A 242 -21.81 1.29 12.44
C PHE A 242 -22.95 1.15 13.45
N PRO A 243 -23.94 2.08 13.54
CA PRO A 243 -25.00 1.98 14.55
C PRO A 243 -25.84 0.71 14.41
N GLY A 244 -25.84 -0.11 15.47
CA GLY A 244 -26.57 -1.37 15.53
C GLY A 244 -25.82 -2.57 14.95
N ASN A 245 -24.60 -2.37 14.45
CA ASN A 245 -23.73 -3.42 13.91
C ASN A 245 -22.36 -3.48 14.62
N GLU A 246 -22.21 -2.81 15.75
CA GLU A 246 -20.93 -2.64 16.47
C GLU A 246 -20.24 -3.98 16.75
N GLU A 247 -21.03 -5.01 17.11
CA GLU A 247 -20.52 -6.36 17.44
C GLU A 247 -20.03 -7.15 16.19
N LEU A 248 -20.34 -6.68 14.98
CA LEU A 248 -19.87 -7.29 13.73
C LEU A 248 -18.52 -6.71 13.27
N TYR A 249 -18.02 -5.69 13.94
CA TYR A 249 -16.66 -5.17 13.75
C TYR A 249 -15.70 -5.86 14.71
N GLY A 250 -14.52 -6.19 14.26
CA GLY A 250 -13.43 -6.63 15.13
C GLY A 250 -13.07 -5.55 16.16
N GLU A 251 -12.64 -5.92 17.35
CA GLU A 251 -12.41 -5.03 18.49
C GLU A 251 -11.43 -3.89 18.13
N ASN A 252 -10.35 -4.22 17.40
CA ASN A 252 -9.36 -3.25 16.95
C ASN A 252 -9.99 -2.19 16.03
N VAL A 253 -10.75 -2.59 15.02
CA VAL A 253 -11.37 -1.68 14.05
C VAL A 253 -12.54 -0.93 14.67
N ARG A 254 -13.36 -1.59 15.48
CA ARG A 254 -14.46 -0.98 16.24
C ARG A 254 -13.97 0.22 17.06
N GLY A 255 -12.91 0.04 17.86
CA GLY A 255 -12.34 1.12 18.66
C GLY A 255 -11.77 2.28 17.83
N LYS A 256 -11.27 2.01 16.62
CA LYS A 256 -10.85 3.07 15.68
C LYS A 256 -12.05 3.84 15.13
N ILE A 257 -13.11 3.14 14.66
CA ILE A 257 -14.34 3.76 14.15
C ILE A 257 -15.00 4.63 15.22
N GLU A 258 -15.11 4.15 16.45
CA GLU A 258 -15.64 4.95 17.57
C GLU A 258 -14.87 6.24 17.80
N ARG A 259 -13.54 6.23 17.65
CA ARG A 259 -12.72 7.45 17.72
C ARG A 259 -13.00 8.37 16.55
N CYS A 260 -13.10 7.83 15.33
CA CYS A 260 -13.40 8.60 14.12
C CYS A 260 -14.74 9.30 14.23
N LEU A 261 -15.78 8.62 14.71
CA LEU A 261 -17.13 9.17 14.89
C LEU A 261 -17.21 10.35 15.89
N ARG A 262 -16.19 10.50 16.75
CA ARG A 262 -16.10 11.63 17.71
C ARG A 262 -15.39 12.86 17.14
N VAL A 263 -14.76 12.76 15.98
CA VAL A 263 -14.05 13.89 15.34
C VAL A 263 -15.05 14.99 15.00
N THR A 264 -14.78 16.19 15.49
CA THR A 264 -15.58 17.39 15.23
C THR A 264 -15.22 18.07 13.91
N ASP A 265 -16.12 18.87 13.35
CA ASP A 265 -15.84 19.63 12.12
C ASP A 265 -14.66 20.59 12.29
N SER A 266 -14.50 21.17 13.48
CA SER A 266 -13.38 22.07 13.78
C SER A 266 -12.02 21.36 13.82
N GLU A 267 -11.96 20.12 14.34
CA GLU A 267 -10.74 19.31 14.35
C GLU A 267 -10.37 18.89 12.92
N ALA A 268 -11.34 18.43 12.13
CA ALA A 268 -11.11 18.08 10.74
C ALA A 268 -10.60 19.28 9.93
N ALA A 269 -11.26 20.45 10.04
CA ALA A 269 -10.82 21.67 9.36
C ALA A 269 -9.44 22.17 9.84
N ALA A 270 -9.05 21.89 11.07
CA ALA A 270 -7.69 22.19 11.54
C ALA A 270 -6.66 21.27 10.86
N ALA A 271 -6.95 19.96 10.80
CA ALA A 271 -6.09 18.99 10.14
C ALA A 271 -5.92 19.26 8.63
N GLU A 272 -6.99 19.66 7.94
CA GLU A 272 -6.93 20.09 6.52
C GLU A 272 -5.97 21.27 6.32
N ARG A 273 -5.99 22.28 7.22
CA ARG A 273 -5.05 23.41 7.14
C ARG A 273 -3.61 22.96 7.39
N GLU A 274 -3.38 22.13 8.42
CA GLU A 274 -2.06 21.56 8.71
C GLU A 274 -1.53 20.73 7.53
N ARG A 275 -2.41 19.98 6.86
CA ARG A 275 -2.09 19.23 5.62
C ARG A 275 -1.68 20.17 4.48
N ALA A 276 -2.40 21.27 4.29
CA ALA A 276 -2.06 22.26 3.25
C ALA A 276 -0.68 22.91 3.51
N GLU A 277 -0.42 23.34 4.74
CA GLU A 277 0.87 23.92 5.15
C GLU A 277 2.01 22.88 5.05
N TYR A 278 1.74 21.63 5.40
CA TYR A 278 2.70 20.53 5.24
C TYR A 278 3.06 20.33 3.77
N ARG A 279 2.06 20.29 2.89
CA ARG A 279 2.24 20.14 1.45
C ARG A 279 3.15 21.24 0.87
N GLU A 280 2.92 22.49 1.23
CA GLU A 280 3.75 23.62 0.80
C GLU A 280 5.21 23.43 1.23
N ARG A 281 5.46 23.16 2.51
CA ARG A 281 6.83 22.96 3.04
C ARG A 281 7.53 21.77 2.40
N PHE A 282 6.80 20.66 2.19
CA PHE A 282 7.37 19.48 1.56
C PHE A 282 7.80 19.77 0.12
N LEU A 283 6.93 20.40 -0.67
CA LEU A 283 7.18 20.76 -2.06
C LEU A 283 8.33 21.77 -2.20
N GLU A 284 8.46 22.71 -1.25
CA GLU A 284 9.60 23.63 -1.20
C GLU A 284 10.93 22.88 -0.99
N THR A 285 10.96 21.93 -0.03
CA THR A 285 12.16 21.14 0.27
C THR A 285 12.53 20.17 -0.86
N ALA A 286 11.52 19.52 -1.47
CA ALA A 286 11.70 18.57 -2.55
C ALA A 286 11.87 19.23 -3.93
N GLY A 287 11.81 20.57 -4.02
CA GLY A 287 11.89 21.30 -5.27
C GLY A 287 13.17 21.01 -6.07
N GLY A 288 12.99 20.75 -7.37
CA GLY A 288 14.07 20.42 -8.29
C GLY A 288 14.58 18.97 -8.21
N LEU A 289 13.90 18.11 -7.45
CA LEU A 289 14.16 16.67 -7.43
C LEU A 289 13.20 15.94 -8.38
N ASP A 290 13.73 14.93 -9.05
CA ASP A 290 12.93 14.01 -9.86
C ASP A 290 12.22 12.98 -8.96
N LEU A 291 12.90 12.52 -7.92
CA LEU A 291 12.34 11.60 -6.91
C LEU A 291 13.06 11.73 -5.55
N VAL A 292 12.44 11.15 -4.54
CA VAL A 292 13.04 10.96 -3.22
C VAL A 292 13.17 9.47 -2.92
N VAL A 293 14.23 9.12 -2.19
CA VAL A 293 14.55 7.78 -1.70
C VAL A 293 14.46 7.78 -0.18
N THR A 294 13.68 6.86 0.36
CA THR A 294 13.51 6.67 1.82
C THR A 294 13.43 5.18 2.16
N PRO A 295 13.58 4.78 3.42
CA PRO A 295 13.05 3.50 3.83
C PRO A 295 11.54 3.42 3.51
N THR A 296 11.04 2.27 3.06
CA THR A 296 9.58 2.06 2.92
C THR A 296 8.92 2.03 4.30
N VAL A 297 9.56 1.35 5.23
CA VAL A 297 9.21 1.25 6.65
C VAL A 297 10.50 1.24 7.46
N PRO A 298 10.50 1.69 8.74
CA PRO A 298 11.73 1.83 9.51
C PRO A 298 12.28 0.52 10.09
N LEU A 299 11.50 -0.57 10.03
CA LEU A 299 11.81 -1.83 10.70
C LEU A 299 11.39 -3.03 9.83
N VAL A 300 12.04 -4.16 10.04
CA VAL A 300 11.62 -5.43 9.42
C VAL A 300 10.29 -5.92 9.99
N ALA A 301 9.70 -6.94 9.37
CA ALA A 301 8.41 -7.51 9.80
C ALA A 301 8.38 -7.82 11.30
N PRO A 302 7.50 -7.18 12.11
CA PRO A 302 7.37 -7.43 13.54
C PRO A 302 6.79 -8.82 13.84
N PRO A 303 6.91 -9.32 15.09
CA PRO A 303 6.24 -10.55 15.50
C PRO A 303 4.72 -10.53 15.23
N ALA A 304 4.15 -11.69 14.92
CA ALA A 304 2.74 -11.81 14.52
C ALA A 304 1.74 -11.41 15.63
N ASP A 305 2.18 -11.37 16.88
CA ASP A 305 1.42 -10.94 18.06
C ASP A 305 1.69 -9.48 18.47
N ALA A 306 2.44 -8.73 17.66
CA ALA A 306 2.73 -7.33 17.95
C ALA A 306 1.45 -6.46 17.96
N ASP A 307 1.43 -5.47 18.84
CA ASP A 307 0.33 -4.51 18.95
C ASP A 307 0.32 -3.57 17.75
N GLU A 308 -0.69 -3.74 16.89
CA GLU A 308 -0.88 -2.92 15.69
C GLU A 308 -1.00 -1.42 16.00
N LEU A 309 -1.66 -1.06 17.11
CA LEU A 309 -1.86 0.35 17.46
C LEU A 309 -0.53 1.02 17.85
N ALA A 310 0.36 0.30 18.51
CA ALA A 310 1.69 0.80 18.88
C ALA A 310 2.59 0.95 17.62
N LEU A 311 2.46 0.06 16.65
CA LEU A 311 3.25 0.07 15.41
C LEU A 311 2.77 1.10 14.39
N ARG A 312 1.51 1.49 14.44
CA ARG A 312 0.83 2.20 13.35
C ARG A 312 1.50 3.52 12.99
N LEU A 313 1.71 4.42 13.94
CA LEU A 313 2.32 5.72 13.67
C LEU A 313 3.78 5.59 13.23
N PRO A 314 4.67 4.91 13.98
CA PRO A 314 6.07 4.75 13.57
C PRO A 314 6.24 4.21 12.15
N VAL A 315 5.38 3.28 11.73
CA VAL A 315 5.46 2.68 10.39
C VAL A 315 4.85 3.60 9.32
N THR A 316 3.68 4.18 9.58
CA THR A 316 3.01 5.03 8.58
C THR A 316 3.68 6.39 8.40
N ASP A 317 4.52 6.85 9.31
CA ASP A 317 5.26 8.11 9.16
C ASP A 317 6.20 8.10 7.95
N TYR A 318 6.55 6.92 7.43
CA TYR A 318 7.35 6.73 6.20
C TYR A 318 6.50 6.65 4.92
N THR A 319 5.24 6.26 5.02
CA THR A 319 4.38 6.04 3.84
C THR A 319 3.30 7.10 3.70
N PHE A 320 2.72 7.58 4.80
CA PHE A 320 1.62 8.55 4.80
C PHE A 320 1.98 9.91 4.16
N PRO A 321 3.21 10.44 4.27
CA PRO A 321 3.60 11.67 3.57
C PRO A 321 3.24 11.67 2.09
N PHE A 322 3.54 10.58 1.38
CA PHE A 322 3.25 10.46 -0.05
C PHE A 322 1.77 10.23 -0.37
N SER A 323 0.99 9.73 0.60
CA SER A 323 -0.47 9.70 0.50
C SER A 323 -1.07 11.09 0.66
N LEU A 324 -0.60 11.90 1.64
CA LEU A 324 -0.98 13.30 1.84
C LEU A 324 -0.73 14.17 0.59
N LEU A 325 0.38 13.91 -0.10
CA LEU A 325 0.80 14.64 -1.29
C LEU A 325 0.08 14.16 -2.56
N GLY A 326 -0.52 12.97 -2.52
CA GLY A 326 -1.03 12.29 -3.71
C GLY A 326 0.08 11.79 -4.66
N TRP A 327 1.33 11.76 -4.20
CA TRP A 327 2.49 11.34 -5.00
C TRP A 327 2.49 9.83 -5.26
N PRO A 328 2.90 9.36 -6.46
CA PRO A 328 3.21 7.96 -6.67
C PRO A 328 4.38 7.52 -5.79
N ALA A 329 4.36 6.25 -5.36
CA ALA A 329 5.43 5.67 -4.56
C ALA A 329 5.59 4.18 -4.84
N LEU A 330 6.84 3.73 -4.96
CA LEU A 330 7.23 2.36 -5.28
C LEU A 330 8.07 1.79 -4.13
N ALA A 331 7.63 0.68 -3.56
CA ALA A 331 8.37 -0.10 -2.58
C ALA A 331 9.10 -1.24 -3.27
N LEU A 332 10.41 -1.34 -3.05
CA LEU A 332 11.30 -2.36 -3.64
C LEU A 332 12.08 -3.09 -2.56
N PRO A 333 12.13 -4.44 -2.56
CA PRO A 333 13.06 -5.17 -1.71
C PRO A 333 14.50 -4.75 -2.01
N CYS A 334 15.29 -4.48 -0.96
CA CYS A 334 16.69 -4.02 -1.12
C CYS A 334 17.71 -4.87 -0.35
N GLY A 335 17.35 -6.10 -0.01
CA GLY A 335 18.23 -7.08 0.62
C GLY A 335 17.80 -7.45 2.05
N PRO A 336 18.51 -8.38 2.68
CA PRO A 336 18.21 -8.80 4.04
C PRO A 336 18.72 -7.78 5.07
N ALA A 337 17.91 -7.55 6.10
CA ALA A 337 18.22 -6.68 7.24
C ALA A 337 18.20 -7.48 8.56
N GLU A 338 17.65 -6.90 9.63
CA GLU A 338 17.56 -7.54 10.94
C GLU A 338 16.93 -8.94 10.83
N ASP A 339 17.47 -9.90 11.57
CA ASP A 339 17.06 -11.31 11.57
C ASP A 339 17.09 -11.99 10.17
N GLY A 340 17.75 -11.39 9.18
CA GLY A 340 17.76 -11.85 7.78
C GLY A 340 16.45 -11.57 7.03
N LEU A 341 15.58 -10.75 7.58
CA LEU A 341 14.29 -10.39 7.01
C LEU A 341 14.42 -9.29 5.94
N PRO A 342 13.45 -9.17 5.00
CA PRO A 342 13.53 -8.18 3.94
C PRO A 342 13.58 -6.74 4.46
N ALA A 343 14.52 -5.94 3.94
CA ALA A 343 14.45 -4.49 3.92
C ALA A 343 13.83 -4.01 2.60
N SER A 344 13.25 -2.80 2.63
CA SER A 344 12.63 -2.22 1.45
C SER A 344 12.97 -0.74 1.32
N VAL A 345 13.45 -0.36 0.14
CA VAL A 345 13.62 1.04 -0.27
C VAL A 345 12.35 1.56 -0.92
N GLN A 346 11.98 2.78 -0.63
CA GLN A 346 10.85 3.48 -1.26
C GLN A 346 11.38 4.57 -2.19
N LEU A 347 10.93 4.54 -3.44
CA LEU A 347 11.05 5.65 -4.37
C LEU A 347 9.72 6.39 -4.41
N ALA A 348 9.72 7.71 -4.33
CA ALA A 348 8.50 8.52 -4.50
C ALA A 348 8.80 9.74 -5.36
N GLY A 349 7.85 10.15 -6.19
CA GLY A 349 8.03 11.25 -7.13
C GLY A 349 6.80 12.16 -7.22
N PRO A 350 6.93 13.32 -7.89
CA PRO A 350 5.82 14.26 -8.08
C PRO A 350 4.60 13.62 -8.76
N VAL A 351 3.43 14.24 -8.58
CA VAL A 351 2.20 13.86 -9.27
C VAL A 351 2.41 13.89 -10.79
N GLY A 352 2.03 12.82 -11.47
CA GLY A 352 2.18 12.65 -12.91
C GLY A 352 3.45 11.92 -13.34
N GLU A 353 4.36 11.62 -12.41
CA GLU A 353 5.65 10.95 -12.71
C GLU A 353 5.59 9.41 -12.49
N ASP A 354 4.40 8.83 -12.49
CA ASP A 354 4.18 7.38 -12.28
C ASP A 354 5.01 6.50 -13.21
N ALA A 355 4.98 6.81 -14.51
CA ALA A 355 5.73 6.06 -15.50
C ALA A 355 7.26 6.19 -15.33
N ARG A 356 7.73 7.41 -14.99
CA ARG A 356 9.15 7.65 -14.74
C ARG A 356 9.64 6.98 -13.46
N LEU A 357 8.78 6.94 -12.43
CA LEU A 357 9.09 6.25 -11.18
C LEU A 357 9.21 4.73 -11.39
N LEU A 358 8.32 4.12 -12.17
CA LEU A 358 8.42 2.71 -12.56
C LEU A 358 9.67 2.44 -13.41
N ALA A 359 10.00 3.33 -14.34
CA ALA A 359 11.23 3.21 -15.14
C ALA A 359 12.50 3.26 -14.26
N ALA A 360 12.55 4.15 -13.27
CA ALA A 360 13.62 4.20 -12.29
C ALA A 360 13.71 2.91 -11.47
N GLY A 361 12.57 2.39 -11.02
CA GLY A 361 12.48 1.10 -10.32
C GLY A 361 12.99 -0.07 -11.16
N ARG A 362 12.62 -0.14 -12.44
CA ARG A 362 13.06 -1.16 -13.39
C ARG A 362 14.58 -1.17 -13.61
N LEU A 363 15.21 0.00 -13.60
CA LEU A 363 16.68 0.10 -13.65
C LEU A 363 17.34 -0.26 -12.33
N LEU A 364 16.72 0.08 -11.20
CA LEU A 364 17.26 -0.14 -9.87
C LEU A 364 17.16 -1.61 -9.43
N GLU A 365 16.03 -2.26 -9.66
CA GLU A 365 15.71 -3.62 -9.17
C GLU A 365 16.83 -4.66 -9.44
N PRO A 366 17.39 -4.81 -10.67
CA PRO A 366 18.44 -5.79 -10.93
C PRO A 366 19.78 -5.45 -10.26
N LEU A 367 19.98 -4.22 -9.81
CA LEU A 367 21.16 -3.78 -9.09
C LEU A 367 21.07 -4.09 -7.59
N LEU A 368 19.84 -4.16 -7.04
CA LEU A 368 19.57 -4.53 -5.64
C LEU A 368 19.71 -6.04 -5.40
N ALA A 369 19.52 -6.86 -6.42
CA ALA A 369 19.62 -8.31 -6.35
C ALA A 369 21.06 -8.84 -6.32
N ARG A 370 22.07 -7.96 -6.38
CA ARG A 370 23.50 -8.30 -6.35
C ARG A 370 24.10 -8.11 -4.98
#